data_6c00fdb227c266e12a3a2056026949dc
#
_entry.id   6c00fdb227c266e12a3a2056026949dc
#
_cell.length_a   1.000
_cell.length_b   1.000
_cell.length_c   1.000
_cell.angle_alpha   90.00
_cell.angle_beta   90.00
_cell.angle_gamma   90.00
#
_symmetry.space_group_name_H-M   'P 1'
#
loop_
_entity.id
_entity.type
_entity.pdbx_description
1 polymer ?
#
loop_
_entity_poly.entity_id
_entity_poly.type
_entity_poly.pdbx_seq_one_letter_code
_entity_poly.pdbx_strand_id
1 'polypeptide(L)'
;MDFLQLPNDNRRGPNCGVTAIAAATGQPFNRVWSLCAAGAMTFTRRKRFRGGTVHPQRVQVLEKLGADFDEMQFPKMNLQKFGDYFADEGVTYMVTTTSHVQLLHRRDGQIWILDQQGIK
;
A
#
# COMPACT_ATOMS: atom_id res chain seq x y z
N MET A 1 -4.30 12.92 -5.38
CA MET A 1 -3.09 12.07 -5.40
C MET A 1 -2.70 11.76 -6.84
N ASP A 2 -1.44 11.79 -7.14
CA ASP A 2 -0.96 11.28 -8.42
C ASP A 2 -0.47 9.85 -8.24
N PHE A 3 -1.30 8.90 -8.64
CA PHE A 3 -0.99 7.48 -8.54
C PHE A 3 0.30 7.09 -9.28
N LEU A 4 0.63 7.81 -10.33
CA LEU A 4 1.77 7.47 -11.16
C LEU A 4 3.11 8.00 -10.62
N GLN A 5 3.09 8.69 -9.49
CA GLN A 5 4.33 9.11 -8.83
C GLN A 5 4.73 8.10 -7.77
N LEU A 6 5.96 7.64 -7.86
CA LEU A 6 6.51 6.68 -6.91
C LEU A 6 7.16 7.44 -5.75
N PRO A 7 6.59 7.40 -4.54
CA PRO A 7 7.09 8.19 -3.41
C PRO A 7 8.30 7.59 -2.73
N ASN A 8 8.72 6.42 -3.13
CA ASN A 8 9.76 5.64 -2.47
C ASN A 8 11.13 5.96 -3.05
N ASP A 9 12.14 6.06 -2.19
CA ASP A 9 13.54 6.22 -2.61
C ASP A 9 14.35 4.92 -2.55
N ASN A 10 13.72 3.82 -2.18
CA ASN A 10 14.31 2.47 -2.13
C ASN A 10 15.53 2.29 -1.23
N ARG A 11 15.86 3.24 -0.36
CA ARG A 11 17.08 3.12 0.42
C ARG A 11 16.96 2.27 1.68
N ARG A 12 15.76 1.82 2.05
CA ARG A 12 15.52 1.15 3.33
C ARG A 12 14.99 -0.28 3.19
N GLY A 13 15.42 -0.99 2.15
CA GLY A 13 15.04 -2.38 1.92
C GLY A 13 13.57 -2.57 1.62
N PRO A 14 13.01 -3.75 1.87
CA PRO A 14 11.60 -4.01 1.57
C PRO A 14 10.67 -3.08 2.35
N ASN A 15 9.89 -2.28 1.64
CA ASN A 15 8.97 -1.30 2.24
C ASN A 15 7.68 -1.15 1.43
N CYS A 16 7.20 -2.24 0.85
CA CYS A 16 6.04 -2.19 -0.02
C CYS A 16 4.80 -1.59 0.64
N GLY A 17 4.57 -1.88 1.93
CA GLY A 17 3.45 -1.31 2.66
C GLY A 17 3.55 0.19 2.85
N VAL A 18 4.74 0.68 3.20
CA VAL A 18 4.99 2.12 3.35
C VAL A 18 4.79 2.84 2.01
N THR A 19 5.36 2.29 0.95
CA THR A 19 5.21 2.85 -0.40
C THR A 19 3.74 2.90 -0.83
N ALA A 20 3.00 1.81 -0.60
CA ALA A 20 1.59 1.75 -0.98
C ALA A 20 0.76 2.80 -0.23
N ILE A 21 0.96 2.95 1.08
CA ILE A 21 0.23 3.94 1.86
C ILE A 21 0.58 5.35 1.41
N ALA A 22 1.87 5.65 1.21
CA ALA A 22 2.31 6.97 0.78
C ALA A 22 1.70 7.33 -0.58
N ALA A 23 1.73 6.41 -1.53
CA ALA A 23 1.15 6.65 -2.85
C ALA A 23 -0.37 6.79 -2.79
N ALA A 24 -1.06 5.95 -2.02
CA ALA A 24 -2.51 5.99 -1.91
C ALA A 24 -3.02 7.27 -1.23
N THR A 25 -2.28 7.80 -0.27
CA THR A 25 -2.70 8.96 0.51
C THR A 25 -2.10 10.28 0.04
N GLY A 26 -1.14 10.23 -0.87
CA GLY A 26 -0.42 11.44 -1.31
C GLY A 26 0.52 12.01 -0.26
N GLN A 27 0.85 11.25 0.78
CA GLN A 27 1.72 11.70 1.85
C GLN A 27 3.19 11.40 1.55
N PRO A 28 4.12 12.23 2.06
CA PRO A 28 5.55 11.95 1.88
C PRO A 28 5.95 10.59 2.46
N PHE A 29 6.84 9.90 1.79
CA PHE A 29 7.32 8.59 2.21
C PHE A 29 7.83 8.61 3.66
N ASN A 30 8.65 9.61 4.00
CA ASN A 30 9.22 9.69 5.35
C ASN A 30 8.18 9.86 6.45
N ARG A 31 7.10 10.56 6.17
CA ARG A 31 6.00 10.71 7.13
C ARG A 31 5.31 9.38 7.39
N VAL A 32 5.02 8.65 6.32
CA VAL A 32 4.39 7.32 6.45
C VAL A 32 5.34 6.36 7.14
N TRP A 33 6.61 6.40 6.79
CA TRP A 33 7.63 5.59 7.47
C TRP A 33 7.61 5.83 8.98
N SER A 34 7.58 7.09 9.40
CA SER A 34 7.58 7.45 10.83
C SER A 34 6.33 6.95 11.55
N LEU A 35 5.16 7.03 10.89
CA LEU A 35 3.92 6.50 11.47
C LEU A 35 3.95 4.98 11.60
N CYS A 36 4.49 4.29 10.61
CA CYS A 36 4.67 2.84 10.68
C CYS A 36 5.66 2.45 11.77
N ALA A 37 6.77 3.20 11.87
CA ALA A 37 7.79 2.94 12.89
C ALA A 37 7.24 3.10 14.30
N ALA A 38 6.37 4.08 14.51
CA ALA A 38 5.76 4.32 15.82
C ALA A 38 4.91 3.12 16.29
N GLY A 39 4.33 2.35 15.36
CA GLY A 39 3.55 1.17 15.69
C GLY A 39 4.33 -0.14 15.67
N ALA A 40 5.61 -0.10 15.31
CA ALA A 40 6.36 -1.34 15.07
C ALA A 40 6.43 -2.26 16.30
N MET A 41 6.66 -1.70 17.47
CA MET A 41 6.75 -2.52 18.69
C MET A 41 5.42 -3.20 18.99
N THR A 42 4.31 -2.49 18.81
CA THR A 42 2.97 -3.01 19.08
C THR A 42 2.60 -4.14 18.12
N PHE A 43 2.82 -3.94 16.82
CA PHE A 43 2.31 -4.84 15.79
C PHE A 43 3.29 -5.93 15.39
N THR A 44 4.59 -5.63 15.36
CA THR A 44 5.62 -6.58 14.91
C THR A 44 6.57 -6.99 16.01
N ARG A 45 6.49 -6.38 17.18
CA ARG A 45 7.35 -6.59 18.35
C ARG A 45 8.83 -6.34 18.06
N ARG A 46 9.12 -5.49 17.09
CA ARG A 46 10.48 -5.11 16.74
C ARG A 46 10.80 -3.74 17.32
N LYS A 47 11.95 -3.62 18.00
CA LYS A 47 12.40 -2.35 18.54
C LYS A 47 12.79 -1.37 17.44
N ARG A 48 13.27 -1.88 16.31
CA ARG A 48 13.70 -1.06 15.19
C ARG A 48 12.89 -1.40 13.96
N PHE A 49 12.26 -0.38 13.38
CA PHE A 49 11.50 -0.53 12.15
C PHE A 49 12.44 -0.62 10.96
N ARG A 50 12.25 -1.64 10.12
CA ARG A 50 13.07 -1.89 8.93
C ARG A 50 12.26 -1.86 7.63
N GLY A 51 11.01 -1.40 7.69
CA GLY A 51 10.17 -1.25 6.52
C GLY A 51 9.05 -2.28 6.38
N GLY A 52 9.16 -3.43 7.03
CA GLY A 52 8.12 -4.45 7.00
C GLY A 52 6.90 -4.05 7.80
N THR A 53 5.71 -4.27 7.26
CA THR A 53 4.46 -3.94 7.94
C THR A 53 3.52 -5.14 7.94
N VAL A 54 2.59 -5.14 8.89
CA VAL A 54 1.50 -6.11 8.93
C VAL A 54 0.18 -5.37 8.68
N HIS A 55 -0.86 -6.12 8.31
CA HIS A 55 -2.14 -5.52 7.91
C HIS A 55 -2.74 -4.59 8.98
N PRO A 56 -2.85 -4.98 10.27
CA PRO A 56 -3.41 -4.07 11.27
C PRO A 56 -2.62 -2.77 11.43
N GLN A 57 -1.29 -2.85 11.29
CA GLN A 57 -0.42 -1.67 11.34
C GLN A 57 -0.73 -0.71 10.20
N ARG A 58 -0.92 -1.23 8.98
CA ARG A 58 -1.26 -0.40 7.82
C ARG A 58 -2.64 0.24 7.98
N VAL A 59 -3.62 -0.50 8.49
CA VAL A 59 -4.96 0.05 8.76
C VAL A 59 -4.87 1.21 9.75
N GLN A 60 -4.10 1.05 10.84
CA GLN A 60 -3.94 2.13 11.81
C GLN A 60 -3.32 3.38 11.20
N VAL A 61 -2.31 3.22 10.35
CA VAL A 61 -1.66 4.37 9.70
C VAL A 61 -2.63 5.06 8.76
N LEU A 62 -3.41 4.31 7.98
CA LEU A 62 -4.43 4.89 7.10
C LEU A 62 -5.45 5.69 7.89
N GLU A 63 -5.90 5.17 9.04
CA GLU A 63 -6.83 5.88 9.91
C GLU A 63 -6.22 7.17 10.46
N LYS A 64 -4.97 7.14 10.90
CA LYS A 64 -4.26 8.31 11.40
C LYS A 64 -4.09 9.39 10.34
N LEU A 65 -3.97 8.98 9.08
CA LEU A 65 -3.85 9.90 7.96
C LEU A 65 -5.20 10.42 7.47
N GLY A 66 -6.29 9.97 8.06
CA GLY A 66 -7.64 10.39 7.68
C GLY A 66 -8.10 9.83 6.34
N ALA A 67 -7.54 8.71 5.91
CA ALA A 67 -7.93 8.08 4.66
C ALA A 67 -9.34 7.53 4.76
N ASP A 68 -10.12 7.72 3.69
CA ASP A 68 -11.45 7.13 3.56
C ASP A 68 -11.32 5.84 2.77
N PHE A 69 -11.55 4.71 3.43
CA PHE A 69 -11.36 3.40 2.80
C PHE A 69 -12.28 2.35 3.43
N ASP A 70 -12.58 1.34 2.62
CA ASP A 70 -13.31 0.15 3.05
C ASP A 70 -12.39 -1.06 2.94
N GLU A 71 -12.54 -2.00 3.87
CA GLU A 71 -11.83 -3.26 3.81
C GLU A 71 -12.72 -4.31 3.16
N MET A 72 -12.16 -5.07 2.25
CA MET A 72 -12.87 -6.12 1.52
C MET A 72 -12.02 -7.37 1.48
N GLN A 73 -12.68 -8.52 1.49
CA GLN A 73 -12.02 -9.81 1.32
C GLN A 73 -12.53 -10.48 0.06
N PHE A 74 -11.61 -11.00 -0.72
CA PHE A 74 -11.94 -11.73 -1.94
C PHE A 74 -11.36 -13.14 -1.88
N PRO A 75 -11.98 -14.09 -2.58
CA PRO A 75 -11.37 -15.41 -2.74
C PRO A 75 -9.98 -15.27 -3.36
N LYS A 76 -9.09 -16.20 -3.03
CA LYS A 76 -7.74 -16.18 -3.56
C LYS A 76 -7.76 -16.19 -5.09
N MET A 77 -7.12 -15.18 -5.69
CA MET A 77 -7.04 -15.06 -7.14
C MET A 77 -5.79 -14.25 -7.49
N ASN A 78 -5.35 -14.32 -8.73
CA ASN A 78 -4.23 -13.50 -9.15
C ASN A 78 -4.67 -12.03 -9.34
N LEU A 79 -3.68 -11.15 -9.34
CA LEU A 79 -3.92 -9.71 -9.38
C LEU A 79 -4.55 -9.28 -10.70
N GLN A 80 -4.14 -9.89 -11.81
CA GLN A 80 -4.70 -9.60 -13.12
C GLN A 80 -6.20 -9.91 -13.16
N LYS A 81 -6.59 -11.05 -12.64
CA LYS A 81 -7.99 -11.46 -12.60
C LYS A 81 -8.81 -10.51 -11.73
N PHE A 82 -8.29 -10.12 -10.57
CA PHE A 82 -8.95 -9.15 -9.71
C PHE A 82 -9.16 -7.84 -10.46
N GLY A 83 -8.13 -7.33 -11.12
CA GLY A 83 -8.21 -6.08 -11.87
C GLY A 83 -9.21 -6.13 -13.01
N ASP A 84 -9.24 -7.23 -13.74
CA ASP A 84 -10.10 -7.38 -14.91
C ASP A 84 -11.59 -7.50 -14.54
N TYR A 85 -11.90 -8.22 -13.45
CA TYR A 85 -13.27 -8.59 -13.15
C TYR A 85 -13.89 -7.87 -11.96
N PHE A 86 -13.10 -7.36 -11.04
CA PHE A 86 -13.62 -6.81 -9.78
C PHE A 86 -13.26 -5.36 -9.54
N ALA A 87 -12.19 -4.84 -10.14
CA ALA A 87 -11.75 -3.48 -9.90
C ALA A 87 -12.64 -2.49 -10.65
N ASP A 88 -13.12 -1.47 -9.95
CA ASP A 88 -13.91 -0.40 -10.53
C ASP A 88 -13.03 0.69 -11.11
N GLU A 89 -13.52 1.32 -12.17
CA GLU A 89 -12.83 2.45 -12.82
C GLU A 89 -12.65 3.61 -11.84
N GLY A 90 -11.45 4.15 -11.80
CA GLY A 90 -11.13 5.31 -10.96
C GLY A 90 -10.91 5.02 -9.50
N VAL A 91 -11.01 3.76 -9.07
CA VAL A 91 -10.81 3.37 -7.68
C VAL A 91 -9.41 2.81 -7.48
N THR A 92 -8.78 3.20 -6.38
CA THR A 92 -7.46 2.67 -6.00
C THR A 92 -7.64 1.60 -4.94
N TYR A 93 -7.03 0.45 -5.17
CA TYR A 93 -7.09 -0.70 -4.27
C TYR A 93 -5.71 -0.96 -3.68
N MET A 94 -5.64 -1.10 -2.37
CA MET A 94 -4.44 -1.61 -1.72
C MET A 94 -4.60 -3.11 -1.56
N VAL A 95 -3.81 -3.87 -2.31
CA VAL A 95 -3.94 -5.32 -2.39
C VAL A 95 -2.83 -5.97 -1.60
N THR A 96 -3.21 -6.82 -0.65
CA THR A 96 -2.26 -7.60 0.14
C THR A 96 -2.25 -9.03 -0.36
N THR A 97 -1.09 -9.48 -0.78
CA THR A 97 -0.83 -10.88 -1.10
C THR A 97 0.06 -11.48 -0.01
N THR A 98 0.49 -12.73 -0.16
CA THR A 98 1.15 -13.47 0.93
C THR A 98 2.31 -12.73 1.60
N SER A 99 3.12 -12.00 0.86
CA SER A 99 4.27 -11.29 1.43
C SER A 99 4.49 -9.93 0.78
N HIS A 100 3.46 -9.39 0.14
CA HIS A 100 3.63 -8.20 -0.67
C HIS A 100 2.39 -7.33 -0.62
N VAL A 101 2.58 -6.01 -0.68
CA VAL A 101 1.51 -5.03 -0.74
C VAL A 101 1.71 -4.20 -2.00
N GLN A 102 0.65 -4.07 -2.78
CA GLN A 102 0.68 -3.31 -4.03
C GLN A 102 -0.56 -2.43 -4.11
N LEU A 103 -0.47 -1.34 -4.86
CA LEU A 103 -1.64 -0.58 -5.26
C LEU A 103 -2.05 -1.02 -6.66
N LEU A 104 -3.34 -1.17 -6.85
CA LEU A 104 -3.94 -1.40 -8.16
C LEU A 104 -4.92 -0.28 -8.44
N HIS A 105 -4.81 0.31 -9.61
CA HIS A 105 -5.70 1.40 -10.03
C HIS A 105 -6.16 1.13 -11.45
N ARG A 106 -7.47 1.22 -11.67
CA ARG A 106 -8.05 1.09 -12.99
C ARG A 106 -8.37 2.46 -13.53
N ARG A 107 -7.79 2.79 -14.67
CA ARG A 107 -7.94 4.11 -15.29
C ARG A 107 -7.93 3.98 -16.80
N ASP A 108 -8.94 4.55 -17.45
CA ASP A 108 -9.12 4.52 -18.91
C ASP A 108 -9.13 3.09 -19.46
N GLY A 109 -9.77 2.17 -18.73
CA GLY A 109 -9.86 0.78 -19.11
C GLY A 109 -8.58 -0.02 -18.91
N GLN A 110 -7.51 0.60 -18.41
CA GLN A 110 -6.24 -0.04 -18.16
C GLN A 110 -6.00 -0.23 -16.67
N ILE A 111 -5.26 -1.29 -16.33
CA ILE A 111 -4.88 -1.60 -14.96
C ILE A 111 -3.45 -1.18 -14.75
N TRP A 112 -3.24 -0.34 -13.72
CA TRP A 112 -1.92 0.11 -13.30
C TRP A 112 -1.60 -0.49 -11.95
N ILE A 113 -0.41 -1.01 -11.79
CA ILE A 113 0.05 -1.60 -10.54
C ILE A 113 1.30 -0.83 -10.10
N LEU A 114 1.27 -0.36 -8.85
CA LEU A 114 2.40 0.34 -8.27
C LEU A 114 2.87 -0.44 -7.04
N ASP A 115 4.16 -0.67 -6.97
CA ASP A 115 4.81 -1.18 -5.77
C ASP A 115 6.17 -0.50 -5.60
N GLN A 116 6.95 -0.94 -4.63
CA GLN A 116 8.24 -0.28 -4.41
C GLN A 116 9.23 -0.50 -5.56
N GLN A 117 8.96 -1.43 -6.46
CA GLN A 117 9.79 -1.69 -7.64
C GLN A 117 9.45 -0.79 -8.81
N GLY A 118 8.32 -0.10 -8.78
CA GLY A 118 7.91 0.80 -9.84
C GLY A 118 6.44 0.68 -10.20
N ILE A 119 6.10 1.27 -11.33
CA ILE A 119 4.74 1.30 -11.88
C ILE A 119 4.70 0.44 -13.13
N LYS A 120 3.69 -0.39 -13.22
CA LYS A 120 3.51 -1.31 -14.36
C LYS A 120 2.19 -1.13 -15.06
#